data_ea1a7be384d69359cb3851260f8ae011
#
_entry.id   ea1a7be384d69359cb3851260f8ae011
#
_cell.length_a   1.000
_cell.length_b   1.000
_cell.length_c   1.000
_cell.angle_alpha   90.00
_cell.angle_beta   90.00
_cell.angle_gamma   90.00
#
_symmetry.space_group_name_H-M   'P 1'
#
loop_
_entity.id
_entity.type
_entity.pdbx_description
1 polymer ?
#
loop_
_entity_poly.entity_id
_entity_poly.type
_entity_poly.pdbx_seq_one_letter_code
_entity_poly.pdbx_strand_id
1 'polypeptide(L)'
;MRCARLLLAVPYALTLALACGSAQAFKFSEEEEKSKAEDQARGQRIGQLVSTPCKQQLKNQKIMLVIAERTSNGYNTTQSRYGPHFQAINHRLRALGLKTYTQEEIRAQIAQAEIDAHFRNDPDAAINASKKLGANFILRGLITTQTGINPVLKINEVAVHMGFTLVSSGGRTISNVVARADS
;
A
#
# COMPACT_ATOMS: atom_id res chain seq x y z
N MET A 1 56.63 16.23 60.71
CA MET A 1 57.60 17.24 60.27
C MET A 1 57.11 17.85 58.94
N ARG A 2 56.91 19.16 58.90
CA ARG A 2 56.97 20.13 57.82
C ARG A 2 56.09 19.85 56.63
N CYS A 3 54.95 20.55 56.49
CA CYS A 3 54.81 21.90 55.88
C CYS A 3 55.25 21.97 54.42
N ALA A 4 54.32 22.21 53.51
CA ALA A 4 54.41 23.32 52.56
C ALA A 4 53.08 23.56 51.88
N ARG A 5 52.60 24.77 52.05
CA ARG A 5 51.49 25.46 51.30
C ARG A 5 51.94 25.77 49.87
N LEU A 6 51.03 25.81 48.92
CA LEU A 6 51.00 26.79 47.82
C LEU A 6 49.63 26.65 47.14
N LEU A 7 48.70 27.55 47.31
CA LEU A 7 48.35 28.73 46.50
C LEU A 7 47.76 28.43 45.12
N LEU A 8 46.45 28.58 45.03
CA LEU A 8 45.68 29.41 44.12
C LEU A 8 46.15 29.46 42.64
N ALA A 9 45.31 28.93 41.74
CA ALA A 9 44.97 29.58 40.48
C ALA A 9 43.63 29.05 40.00
N VAL A 10 42.61 29.88 40.02
CA VAL A 10 41.32 29.70 39.36
C VAL A 10 41.49 30.20 37.92
N PRO A 11 41.21 29.45 36.90
CA PRO A 11 40.82 30.03 35.64
C PRO A 11 39.28 29.94 35.47
N TYR A 12 38.69 31.07 35.40
CA TYR A 12 37.38 31.31 34.83
C TYR A 12 37.34 30.77 33.40
N ALA A 13 36.77 29.59 33.21
CA ALA A 13 36.44 29.09 31.89
C ALA A 13 34.99 29.47 31.60
N LEU A 14 34.91 30.43 30.73
CA LEU A 14 33.73 30.95 30.05
C LEU A 14 32.95 29.80 29.42
N THR A 15 31.86 29.36 30.06
CA THR A 15 30.95 28.40 29.45
C THR A 15 30.07 29.14 28.43
N LEU A 16 30.53 29.11 27.18
CA LEU A 16 29.68 29.44 26.03
C LEU A 16 28.60 28.34 25.90
N ALA A 17 27.38 28.65 26.34
CA ALA A 17 26.23 27.83 26.05
C ALA A 17 25.90 27.94 24.54
N LEU A 18 26.39 27.00 23.75
CA LEU A 18 25.83 26.76 22.43
C LEU A 18 24.45 26.14 22.61
N ALA A 19 23.43 27.00 22.60
CA ALA A 19 22.07 26.59 22.36
C ALA A 19 21.96 26.17 20.89
N CYS A 20 22.36 24.93 20.57
CA CYS A 20 22.01 24.31 19.33
C CYS A 20 20.51 24.03 19.33
N GLY A 21 19.77 24.83 18.57
CA GLY A 21 18.38 24.56 18.25
C GLY A 21 18.23 23.26 17.46
N SER A 22 18.04 22.16 18.18
CA SER A 22 17.69 20.86 17.65
C SER A 22 16.16 20.65 17.74
N ALA A 23 15.39 21.32 16.91
CA ALA A 23 13.94 21.25 17.09
C ALA A 23 13.14 20.82 15.86
N GLN A 24 13.73 20.40 14.76
CA GLN A 24 12.88 20.05 13.59
C GLN A 24 13.23 18.74 12.87
N ALA A 25 14.31 18.04 13.23
CA ALA A 25 14.64 16.76 12.63
C ALA A 25 13.82 15.57 13.19
N PHE A 26 13.18 15.74 14.35
CA PHE A 26 12.52 14.65 15.05
C PHE A 26 11.10 14.31 14.54
N LYS A 27 10.40 15.22 13.88
CA LYS A 27 9.02 14.96 13.45
C LYS A 27 8.90 13.90 12.35
N PHE A 28 9.81 13.90 11.40
CA PHE A 28 9.75 12.91 10.31
C PHE A 28 10.05 11.48 10.76
N SER A 29 10.98 11.29 11.70
CA SER A 29 11.28 9.94 12.22
C SER A 29 10.14 9.39 13.09
N GLU A 30 9.47 10.22 13.88
CA GLU A 30 8.31 9.79 14.68
C GLU A 30 7.12 9.39 13.82
N GLU A 31 6.87 10.08 12.71
CA GLU A 31 5.80 9.72 11.77
C GLU A 31 6.10 8.41 11.04
N GLU A 32 7.37 8.18 10.65
CA GLU A 32 7.79 6.91 10.05
C GLU A 32 7.74 5.74 11.03
N GLU A 33 8.12 5.95 12.29
CA GLU A 33 8.02 4.92 13.33
C GLU A 33 6.57 4.60 13.67
N LYS A 34 5.69 5.60 13.77
CA LYS A 34 4.26 5.40 13.94
C LYS A 34 3.65 4.62 12.78
N SER A 35 3.97 5.00 11.55
CA SER A 35 3.50 4.29 10.35
C SER A 35 3.95 2.83 10.32
N LYS A 36 5.22 2.56 10.68
CA LYS A 36 5.75 1.19 10.79
C LYS A 36 5.07 0.40 11.91
N ALA A 37 4.83 1.01 13.06
CA ALA A 37 4.15 0.38 14.19
C ALA A 37 2.68 0.07 13.86
N GLU A 38 1.98 0.98 13.18
CA GLU A 38 0.61 0.75 12.71
C GLU A 38 0.53 -0.37 11.68
N ASP A 39 1.46 -0.43 10.73
CA ASP A 39 1.54 -1.49 9.73
C ASP A 39 1.84 -2.86 10.38
N GLN A 40 2.72 -2.90 11.38
CA GLN A 40 2.98 -4.11 12.16
C GLN A 40 1.76 -4.56 12.96
N ALA A 41 1.08 -3.64 13.65
CA ALA A 41 -0.15 -3.93 14.39
C ALA A 41 -1.28 -4.40 13.46
N ARG A 42 -1.38 -3.82 12.27
CA ARG A 42 -2.31 -4.26 11.22
C ARG A 42 -1.98 -5.65 10.72
N GLY A 43 -0.69 -5.93 10.47
CA GLY A 43 -0.20 -7.26 10.07
C GLY A 43 -0.50 -8.32 11.12
N GLN A 44 -0.30 -8.03 12.40
CA GLN A 44 -0.64 -8.92 13.51
C GLN A 44 -2.14 -9.20 13.60
N ARG A 45 -3.00 -8.16 13.49
CA ARG A 45 -4.46 -8.32 13.47
C ARG A 45 -4.93 -9.19 12.30
N ILE A 46 -4.40 -8.97 11.11
CA ILE A 46 -4.71 -9.81 9.94
C ILE A 46 -4.27 -11.24 10.20
N GLY A 47 -3.07 -11.45 10.77
CA GLY A 47 -2.54 -12.76 11.12
C GLY A 47 -3.40 -13.52 12.14
N GLN A 48 -4.02 -12.80 13.08
CA GLN A 48 -4.95 -13.38 14.07
C GLN A 48 -6.33 -13.69 13.48
N LEU A 49 -6.84 -12.81 12.61
CA LEU A 49 -8.15 -12.99 11.96
C LEU A 49 -8.15 -14.13 10.94
N VAL A 50 -7.01 -14.40 10.29
CA VAL A 50 -6.89 -15.54 9.38
C VAL A 50 -6.54 -16.80 10.18
N SER A 51 -7.57 -17.57 10.52
CA SER A 51 -7.39 -18.84 11.23
C SER A 51 -6.50 -19.82 10.44
N THR A 52 -5.88 -20.78 11.14
CA THR A 52 -5.02 -21.80 10.52
C THR A 52 -5.71 -22.56 9.38
N PRO A 53 -6.99 -22.99 9.51
CA PRO A 53 -7.73 -23.60 8.40
C PRO A 53 -7.87 -22.69 7.19
N CYS A 54 -8.16 -21.38 7.39
CA CYS A 54 -8.23 -20.41 6.27
C CYS A 54 -6.89 -20.27 5.57
N LYS A 55 -5.78 -20.18 6.31
CA LYS A 55 -4.43 -20.12 5.72
C LYS A 55 -4.13 -21.37 4.88
N GLN A 56 -4.50 -22.55 5.36
CA GLN A 56 -4.33 -23.80 4.59
C GLN A 56 -5.17 -23.81 3.32
N GLN A 57 -6.42 -23.33 3.37
CA GLN A 57 -7.29 -23.23 2.20
C GLN A 57 -6.81 -22.18 1.19
N LEU A 58 -6.24 -21.08 1.64
CA LEU A 58 -5.66 -20.05 0.77
C LEU A 58 -4.32 -20.47 0.18
N LYS A 59 -3.59 -21.35 0.86
CA LYS A 59 -2.30 -21.84 0.39
C LYS A 59 -2.45 -22.51 -0.98
N ASN A 60 -1.64 -22.04 -1.92
CA ASN A 60 -1.65 -22.48 -3.32
C ASN A 60 -2.83 -22.00 -4.19
N GLN A 61 -3.77 -21.24 -3.66
CA GLN A 61 -4.77 -20.58 -4.50
C GLN A 61 -4.10 -19.49 -5.35
N LYS A 62 -4.44 -19.47 -6.63
CA LYS A 62 -3.89 -18.51 -7.59
C LYS A 62 -4.80 -17.31 -7.72
N ILE A 63 -4.25 -16.12 -7.55
CA ILE A 63 -4.98 -14.85 -7.65
C ILE A 63 -4.33 -13.93 -8.68
N MET A 64 -5.11 -13.45 -9.61
CA MET A 64 -4.72 -12.43 -10.58
C MET A 64 -5.12 -11.05 -10.05
N LEU A 65 -4.20 -10.09 -10.07
CA LEU A 65 -4.46 -8.70 -9.74
C LEU A 65 -4.52 -7.87 -11.02
N VAL A 66 -5.57 -7.08 -11.18
CA VAL A 66 -5.70 -6.06 -12.22
C VAL A 66 -6.12 -4.74 -11.60
N ILE A 67 -5.53 -3.65 -12.07
CA ILE A 67 -5.77 -2.30 -11.52
C ILE A 67 -6.23 -1.39 -12.66
N ALA A 68 -7.17 -0.50 -12.36
CA ALA A 68 -7.57 0.58 -13.22
C ALA A 68 -7.79 1.87 -12.42
N GLU A 69 -7.73 2.97 -13.11
CA GLU A 69 -8.09 4.29 -12.59
C GLU A 69 -9.34 4.79 -13.28
N ARG A 70 -10.27 5.28 -12.48
CA ARG A 70 -11.47 5.95 -13.00
C ARG A 70 -11.11 7.38 -13.40
N THR A 71 -11.34 7.72 -14.66
CA THR A 71 -11.15 9.06 -15.21
C THR A 71 -12.50 9.65 -15.67
N SER A 72 -12.51 10.93 -16.03
CA SER A 72 -13.70 11.58 -16.61
C SER A 72 -14.20 10.89 -17.88
N ASN A 73 -13.28 10.28 -18.64
CA ASN A 73 -13.57 9.65 -19.93
C ASN A 73 -13.73 8.12 -19.87
N GLY A 74 -13.84 7.54 -18.66
CA GLY A 74 -13.98 6.10 -18.46
C GLY A 74 -12.92 5.51 -17.56
N TYR A 75 -12.30 4.40 -17.97
CA TYR A 75 -11.28 3.72 -17.19
C TYR A 75 -9.93 3.72 -17.91
N ASN A 76 -8.88 4.07 -17.17
CA ASN A 76 -7.52 3.81 -17.61
C ASN A 76 -7.09 2.46 -17.03
N THR A 77 -6.89 1.49 -17.90
CA THR A 77 -6.60 0.09 -17.52
C THR A 77 -5.18 -0.33 -17.88
N THR A 78 -4.33 0.59 -18.31
CA THR A 78 -2.95 0.34 -18.71
C THR A 78 -2.12 -0.14 -17.52
N GLN A 79 -1.93 -1.46 -17.38
CA GLN A 79 -1.35 -2.09 -16.18
C GLN A 79 0.06 -1.59 -15.84
N SER A 80 0.87 -1.19 -16.82
CA SER A 80 2.23 -0.68 -16.59
C SER A 80 2.30 0.59 -15.73
N ARG A 81 1.22 1.39 -15.68
CA ARG A 81 1.14 2.60 -14.86
C ARG A 81 1.06 2.32 -13.37
N TYR A 82 0.59 1.13 -12.99
CA TYR A 82 0.29 0.76 -11.60
C TYR A 82 1.35 -0.12 -10.97
N GLY A 83 2.56 -0.15 -11.51
CA GLY A 83 3.66 -1.00 -11.05
C GLY A 83 3.89 -0.97 -9.54
N PRO A 84 4.07 0.20 -8.90
CA PRO A 84 4.27 0.28 -7.45
C PRO A 84 3.09 -0.28 -6.64
N HIS A 85 1.85 0.09 -7.02
CA HIS A 85 0.64 -0.41 -6.36
C HIS A 85 0.50 -1.93 -6.53
N PHE A 86 0.76 -2.41 -7.75
CA PHE A 86 0.73 -3.82 -8.07
C PHE A 86 1.72 -4.62 -7.23
N GLN A 87 2.97 -4.16 -7.11
CA GLN A 87 4.00 -4.81 -6.31
C GLN A 87 3.64 -4.84 -4.82
N ALA A 88 3.18 -3.71 -4.27
CA ALA A 88 2.79 -3.61 -2.86
C ALA A 88 1.65 -4.57 -2.51
N ILE A 89 0.61 -4.63 -3.35
CA ILE A 89 -0.53 -5.52 -3.15
C ILE A 89 -0.10 -6.98 -3.30
N ASN A 90 0.65 -7.32 -4.36
CA ASN A 90 1.14 -8.68 -4.58
C ASN A 90 2.02 -9.18 -3.44
N HIS A 91 2.88 -8.33 -2.89
CA HIS A 91 3.69 -8.68 -1.72
C HIS A 91 2.80 -9.12 -0.56
N ARG A 92 1.74 -8.36 -0.26
CA ARG A 92 0.80 -8.67 0.83
C ARG A 92 0.00 -9.95 0.55
N LEU A 93 -0.44 -10.18 -0.69
CA LEU A 93 -1.15 -11.40 -1.07
C LEU A 93 -0.26 -12.65 -0.92
N ARG A 94 1.01 -12.55 -1.30
CA ARG A 94 2.00 -13.63 -1.11
C ARG A 94 2.26 -13.91 0.37
N ALA A 95 2.32 -12.88 1.20
CA ALA A 95 2.46 -13.04 2.65
C ALA A 95 1.29 -13.79 3.29
N LEU A 96 0.09 -13.74 2.67
CA LEU A 96 -1.08 -14.54 3.07
C LEU A 96 -1.05 -15.98 2.52
N GLY A 97 -0.03 -16.36 1.75
CA GLY A 97 0.13 -17.69 1.18
C GLY A 97 -0.51 -17.89 -0.19
N LEU A 98 -1.04 -16.84 -0.81
CA LEU A 98 -1.58 -16.87 -2.16
C LEU A 98 -0.46 -16.89 -3.22
N LYS A 99 -0.69 -17.58 -4.33
CA LYS A 99 0.16 -17.50 -5.52
C LYS A 99 -0.35 -16.36 -6.40
N THR A 100 0.53 -15.40 -6.71
CA THR A 100 0.20 -14.22 -7.53
C THR A 100 0.96 -14.30 -8.85
N TYR A 101 0.44 -13.62 -9.86
CA TYR A 101 1.08 -13.43 -11.15
C TYR A 101 1.85 -12.11 -11.19
N THR A 102 2.89 -12.03 -12.01
CA THR A 102 3.55 -10.76 -12.33
C THR A 102 2.75 -9.99 -13.36
N GLN A 103 3.04 -8.69 -13.52
CA GLN A 103 2.39 -7.89 -14.57
C GLN A 103 2.73 -8.41 -15.97
N GLU A 104 3.95 -8.90 -16.16
CA GLU A 104 4.44 -9.45 -17.41
C GLU A 104 3.69 -10.73 -17.77
N GLU A 105 3.49 -11.64 -16.82
CA GLU A 105 2.71 -12.86 -17.02
C GLU A 105 1.26 -12.56 -17.41
N ILE A 106 0.64 -11.58 -16.75
CA ILE A 106 -0.73 -11.15 -17.07
C ILE A 106 -0.78 -10.58 -18.48
N ARG A 107 0.13 -9.66 -18.83
CA ARG A 107 0.16 -9.01 -20.14
C ARG A 107 0.50 -9.95 -21.28
N ALA A 108 1.27 -11.02 -21.02
CA ALA A 108 1.60 -12.01 -22.02
C ALA A 108 0.42 -12.92 -22.37
N GLN A 109 -0.51 -13.13 -21.46
CA GLN A 109 -1.60 -14.11 -21.64
C GLN A 109 -2.97 -13.47 -21.83
N ILE A 110 -3.17 -12.22 -21.33
CA ILE A 110 -4.45 -11.53 -21.38
C ILE A 110 -4.31 -10.29 -22.26
N ALA A 111 -5.15 -10.21 -23.29
CA ALA A 111 -5.18 -9.05 -24.15
C ALA A 111 -5.72 -7.82 -23.37
N GLN A 112 -5.21 -6.64 -23.70
CA GLN A 112 -5.66 -5.40 -23.08
C GLN A 112 -7.18 -5.20 -23.20
N ALA A 113 -7.77 -5.59 -24.34
CA ALA A 113 -9.20 -5.53 -24.58
C ALA A 113 -10.03 -6.38 -23.58
N GLU A 114 -9.49 -7.49 -23.10
CA GLU A 114 -10.16 -8.33 -22.09
C GLU A 114 -10.11 -7.67 -20.71
N ILE A 115 -8.99 -7.01 -20.39
CA ILE A 115 -8.87 -6.20 -19.17
C ILE A 115 -9.89 -5.04 -19.22
N ASP A 116 -9.97 -4.34 -20.33
CA ASP A 116 -10.90 -3.24 -20.55
C ASP A 116 -12.36 -3.69 -20.42
N ALA A 117 -12.71 -4.82 -21.02
CA ALA A 117 -14.04 -5.40 -20.92
C ALA A 117 -14.40 -5.77 -19.46
N HIS A 118 -13.45 -6.34 -18.72
CA HIS A 118 -13.63 -6.66 -17.29
C HIS A 118 -13.95 -5.42 -16.45
N PHE A 119 -13.26 -4.28 -16.70
CA PHE A 119 -13.56 -3.04 -15.99
C PHE A 119 -14.87 -2.38 -16.43
N ARG A 120 -15.40 -2.71 -17.61
CA ARG A 120 -16.74 -2.34 -18.07
C ARG A 120 -17.85 -3.26 -17.56
N ASN A 121 -17.51 -4.15 -16.60
CA ASN A 121 -18.41 -5.14 -16.00
C ASN A 121 -18.90 -6.23 -16.97
N ASP A 122 -18.07 -6.59 -17.94
CA ASP A 122 -18.31 -7.79 -18.74
C ASP A 122 -17.92 -9.03 -17.91
N PRO A 123 -18.89 -9.89 -17.51
CA PRO A 123 -18.61 -11.05 -16.68
C PRO A 123 -17.79 -12.11 -17.45
N ASP A 124 -17.97 -12.23 -18.74
CA ASP A 124 -17.30 -13.25 -19.56
C ASP A 124 -15.81 -12.94 -19.72
N ALA A 125 -15.45 -11.64 -19.73
CA ALA A 125 -14.05 -11.23 -19.76
C ALA A 125 -13.27 -11.72 -18.53
N ALA A 126 -13.86 -11.63 -17.33
CA ALA A 126 -13.25 -12.14 -16.11
C ALA A 126 -13.06 -13.65 -16.14
N ILE A 127 -14.08 -14.38 -16.60
CA ILE A 127 -14.06 -15.84 -16.71
C ILE A 127 -12.97 -16.28 -17.70
N ASN A 128 -12.90 -15.65 -18.86
CA ASN A 128 -11.92 -15.97 -19.90
C ASN A 128 -10.49 -15.69 -19.43
N ALA A 129 -10.26 -14.53 -18.80
CA ALA A 129 -8.97 -14.18 -18.24
C ALA A 129 -8.52 -15.18 -17.16
N SER A 130 -9.40 -15.58 -16.24
CA SER A 130 -9.05 -16.54 -15.21
C SER A 130 -8.77 -17.94 -15.77
N LYS A 131 -9.49 -18.37 -16.80
CA LYS A 131 -9.24 -19.65 -17.49
C LYS A 131 -7.87 -19.66 -18.16
N LYS A 132 -7.50 -18.59 -18.87
CA LYS A 132 -6.20 -18.48 -19.56
C LYS A 132 -5.02 -18.58 -18.61
N LEU A 133 -5.10 -17.88 -17.46
CA LEU A 133 -4.06 -17.91 -16.44
C LEU A 133 -4.15 -19.09 -15.47
N GLY A 134 -5.27 -19.80 -15.44
CA GLY A 134 -5.55 -20.79 -14.40
C GLY A 134 -5.69 -20.15 -13.02
N ALA A 135 -6.17 -18.91 -12.94
CA ALA A 135 -6.42 -18.20 -11.69
C ALA A 135 -7.71 -18.68 -11.04
N ASN A 136 -7.69 -18.89 -9.73
CA ASN A 136 -8.88 -19.22 -8.94
C ASN A 136 -9.70 -17.97 -8.62
N PHE A 137 -9.00 -16.84 -8.47
CA PHE A 137 -9.59 -15.53 -8.11
C PHE A 137 -9.00 -14.41 -8.95
N ILE A 138 -9.79 -13.38 -9.15
CA ILE A 138 -9.38 -12.10 -9.72
C ILE A 138 -9.61 -11.03 -8.65
N LEU A 139 -8.56 -10.29 -8.32
CA LEU A 139 -8.66 -9.09 -7.49
C LEU A 139 -8.62 -7.86 -8.40
N ARG A 140 -9.75 -7.19 -8.51
CA ARG A 140 -9.89 -5.95 -9.28
C ARG A 140 -9.69 -4.76 -8.36
N GLY A 141 -8.66 -3.95 -8.59
CA GLY A 141 -8.42 -2.69 -7.91
C GLY A 141 -8.89 -1.51 -8.76
N LEU A 142 -9.76 -0.65 -8.24
CA LEU A 142 -10.19 0.58 -8.89
C LEU A 142 -9.75 1.79 -8.10
N ILE A 143 -8.89 2.61 -8.69
CA ILE A 143 -8.42 3.88 -8.13
C ILE A 143 -9.35 4.99 -8.63
N THR A 144 -9.78 5.85 -7.71
CA THR A 144 -10.50 7.08 -8.03
C THR A 144 -9.81 8.23 -7.32
N THR A 145 -9.32 9.19 -8.08
CA THR A 145 -8.66 10.39 -7.55
C THR A 145 -9.63 11.56 -7.63
N GLN A 146 -9.79 12.28 -6.53
CA GLN A 146 -10.57 13.51 -6.45
C GLN A 146 -9.64 14.63 -6.03
N THR A 147 -9.65 15.73 -6.77
CA THR A 147 -8.90 16.94 -6.41
C THR A 147 -9.87 18.03 -6.01
N GLY A 148 -9.55 18.74 -4.95
CA GLY A 148 -10.31 19.85 -4.43
C GLY A 148 -9.39 20.99 -3.99
N ILE A 149 -9.97 22.11 -3.62
CA ILE A 149 -9.26 23.21 -2.98
C ILE A 149 -9.79 23.31 -1.55
N ASN A 150 -8.90 23.22 -0.57
CA ASN A 150 -9.25 23.49 0.82
C ASN A 150 -9.75 24.93 0.95
N PRO A 151 -11.01 25.16 1.36
CA PRO A 151 -11.57 26.51 1.39
C PRO A 151 -10.92 27.42 2.43
N VAL A 152 -10.31 26.85 3.46
CA VAL A 152 -9.66 27.59 4.56
C VAL A 152 -8.20 27.90 4.22
N LEU A 153 -7.44 26.87 3.85
CA LEU A 153 -5.99 26.97 3.62
C LEU A 153 -5.63 27.41 2.20
N LYS A 154 -6.59 27.37 1.27
CA LYS A 154 -6.39 27.68 -0.17
C LYS A 154 -5.32 26.81 -0.85
N ILE A 155 -5.10 25.61 -0.34
CA ILE A 155 -4.20 24.61 -0.93
C ILE A 155 -5.00 23.56 -1.68
N ASN A 156 -4.34 22.90 -2.65
CA ASN A 156 -4.94 21.77 -3.34
C ASN A 156 -4.94 20.55 -2.42
N GLU A 157 -6.08 19.91 -2.31
CA GLU A 157 -6.26 18.63 -1.63
C GLU A 157 -6.45 17.52 -2.65
N VAL A 158 -5.89 16.36 -2.38
CA VAL A 158 -6.05 15.17 -3.20
C VAL A 158 -6.58 14.04 -2.33
N ALA A 159 -7.75 13.54 -2.65
CA ALA A 159 -8.31 12.34 -2.03
C ALA A 159 -8.21 11.17 -3.02
N VAL A 160 -7.62 10.07 -2.56
CA VAL A 160 -7.48 8.84 -3.34
C VAL A 160 -8.34 7.75 -2.70
N HIS A 161 -9.28 7.23 -3.46
CA HIS A 161 -10.09 6.09 -3.08
C HIS A 161 -9.64 4.86 -3.87
N MET A 162 -9.43 3.74 -3.19
CA MET A 162 -9.10 2.48 -3.84
C MET A 162 -10.13 1.42 -3.45
N GLY A 163 -10.94 1.03 -4.41
CA GLY A 163 -11.92 -0.05 -4.27
C GLY A 163 -11.33 -1.38 -4.73
N PHE A 164 -11.48 -2.43 -3.94
CA PHE A 164 -11.09 -3.78 -4.30
C PHE A 164 -12.31 -4.67 -4.41
N THR A 165 -12.44 -5.36 -5.53
CA THR A 165 -13.47 -6.37 -5.75
C THR A 165 -12.81 -7.71 -6.00
N LEU A 166 -13.12 -8.70 -5.16
CA LEU A 166 -12.67 -10.07 -5.32
C LEU A 166 -13.74 -10.86 -6.10
N VAL A 167 -13.32 -11.43 -7.22
CA VAL A 167 -14.19 -12.20 -8.12
C VAL A 167 -13.64 -13.63 -8.22
N SER A 168 -14.53 -14.63 -8.21
CA SER A 168 -14.16 -16.02 -8.46
C SER A 168 -13.89 -16.26 -9.94
N SER A 169 -13.22 -17.37 -10.26
CA SER A 169 -13.01 -17.83 -11.65
C SER A 169 -14.33 -18.06 -12.43
N GLY A 170 -15.45 -18.21 -11.74
CA GLY A 170 -16.80 -18.28 -12.34
C GLY A 170 -17.50 -16.95 -12.50
N GLY A 171 -16.82 -15.80 -12.30
CA GLY A 171 -17.38 -14.46 -12.46
C GLY A 171 -18.18 -13.95 -11.26
N ARG A 172 -18.36 -14.74 -10.19
CA ARG A 172 -19.12 -14.33 -9.01
C ARG A 172 -18.29 -13.41 -8.11
N THR A 173 -18.82 -12.24 -7.78
CA THR A 173 -18.25 -11.36 -6.75
C THR A 173 -18.33 -12.02 -5.37
N ILE A 174 -17.20 -12.11 -4.69
CA ILE A 174 -17.06 -12.72 -3.36
C ILE A 174 -17.04 -11.63 -2.30
N SER A 175 -16.28 -10.56 -2.53
CA SER A 175 -16.09 -9.48 -1.55
C SER A 175 -15.82 -8.15 -2.25
N ASN A 176 -16.17 -7.08 -1.57
CA ASN A 176 -15.88 -5.71 -1.99
C ASN A 176 -15.37 -4.90 -0.80
N VAL A 177 -14.25 -4.23 -0.94
CA VAL A 177 -13.61 -3.44 0.12
C VAL A 177 -13.16 -2.10 -0.46
N VAL A 178 -13.34 -1.02 0.29
CA VAL A 178 -12.88 0.32 -0.09
C VAL A 178 -11.90 0.83 0.94
N ALA A 179 -10.77 1.35 0.48
CA ALA A 179 -9.79 2.08 1.27
C ALA A 179 -9.75 3.55 0.80
N ARG A 180 -9.50 4.47 1.71
CA ARG A 180 -9.38 5.90 1.44
C ARG A 180 -8.08 6.42 2.03
N ALA A 181 -7.41 7.32 1.31
CA ALA A 181 -6.30 8.13 1.77
C ALA A 181 -6.51 9.58 1.32
N ASP A 182 -6.31 10.51 2.23
CA ASP A 182 -6.40 11.95 2.01
C ASP A 182 -5.03 12.58 2.32
N SER A 183 -4.63 13.59 1.53
CA SER A 183 -3.41 14.39 1.75
C SER A 183 -3.72 15.88 1.66
#